data_31d1220b0fd7d326674e93ee7fff479f
#
_entry.id   31d1220b0fd7d326674e93ee7fff479f
#
_cell.length_a   1.000
_cell.length_b   1.000
_cell.length_c   1.000
_cell.angle_alpha   90.00
_cell.angle_beta   90.00
_cell.angle_gamma   90.00
#
_symmetry.space_group_name_H-M   'P 1'
#
loop_
_entity.id
_entity.type
_entity.pdbx_description
1 polymer ?
#
loop_
_entity_poly.entity_id
_entity_poly.type
_entity_poly.pdbx_seq_one_letter_code
_entity_poly.pdbx_strand_id
1 'polypeptide(L)'
;MSMGEDRQRVTSGVIAVVVTYQSASTIDECLRRLREAECVSTIRVVDNNSTDGTMAIVQRHAAADRRVRFIANPDNPGFGVACNQGVAAAGAEGGDWVAMINPDLMLEPGTLAGMLALAREAYGSAGDSVPPRVLLGADLVDEDGVRDPAARRRDPDFGGMLFALLGGGSTATAMAIAPDDSQPLQPVQAVSGALMLMPRALYEELGGFDEGYRLHAEDLDLCRRARLAGAVIAVANPARVMHVRGVSSRSRPVFVEWNKHRGLGRYFRRFEAPTRSLPVRLAVYAMIWARFPIAVARAIGRARG
;
A
#
# COMPACT_ATOMS: atom_id res chain seq x y z
N MET A 1 15.32 43.47 -25.76
CA MET A 1 14.85 42.15 -26.20
C MET A 1 15.10 41.18 -25.03
N SER A 2 14.11 41.01 -24.19
CA SER A 2 14.19 40.08 -23.05
C SER A 2 13.54 38.78 -23.49
N MET A 3 14.34 37.73 -23.69
CA MET A 3 13.82 36.41 -23.91
C MET A 3 13.46 35.87 -22.52
N GLY A 4 12.15 35.89 -22.24
CA GLY A 4 11.61 35.23 -21.07
C GLY A 4 11.80 33.72 -21.21
N GLU A 5 12.63 33.14 -20.38
CA GLU A 5 12.68 31.68 -20.13
C GLU A 5 11.36 31.30 -19.45
N ASP A 6 10.45 30.80 -20.27
CA ASP A 6 9.28 30.06 -19.81
C ASP A 6 9.80 28.71 -19.27
N ARG A 7 10.25 28.74 -18.01
CA ARG A 7 10.49 27.49 -17.25
C ARG A 7 9.15 26.82 -17.07
N GLN A 8 8.76 25.98 -18.03
CA GLN A 8 7.73 24.98 -17.82
C GLN A 8 7.96 24.35 -16.43
N ARG A 9 7.09 24.70 -15.48
CA ARG A 9 6.96 23.93 -14.25
C ARG A 9 6.64 22.50 -14.68
N VAL A 10 7.64 21.64 -14.64
CA VAL A 10 7.45 20.21 -14.74
C VAL A 10 6.57 19.87 -13.54
N THR A 11 5.28 19.78 -13.75
CA THR A 11 4.34 19.26 -12.75
C THR A 11 4.74 17.79 -12.59
N SER A 12 5.38 17.49 -11.48
CA SER A 12 5.79 16.10 -11.15
C SER A 12 4.56 15.21 -11.24
N GLY A 13 4.47 14.43 -12.32
CA GLY A 13 3.34 13.56 -12.56
C GLY A 13 3.33 12.37 -11.61
N VAL A 14 2.15 11.85 -11.30
CA VAL A 14 1.96 10.63 -10.52
C VAL A 14 1.62 9.48 -11.46
N ILE A 15 2.38 8.40 -11.33
CA ILE A 15 2.06 7.08 -11.87
C ILE A 15 1.11 6.40 -10.88
N ALA A 16 -0.17 6.31 -11.20
CA ALA A 16 -1.14 5.56 -10.42
C ALA A 16 -1.13 4.09 -10.88
N VAL A 17 -0.80 3.17 -9.98
CA VAL A 17 -0.83 1.72 -10.21
C VAL A 17 -2.01 1.12 -9.45
N VAL A 18 -2.94 0.50 -10.18
CA VAL A 18 -4.13 -0.15 -9.62
C VAL A 18 -4.04 -1.64 -9.91
N VAL A 19 -3.97 -2.45 -8.86
CA VAL A 19 -3.97 -3.91 -8.99
C VAL A 19 -5.37 -4.44 -8.79
N THR A 20 -5.89 -5.19 -9.76
CA THR A 20 -7.24 -5.74 -9.73
C THR A 20 -7.24 -7.27 -9.63
N TYR A 21 -8.19 -7.79 -8.87
CA TYR A 21 -8.56 -9.20 -8.82
C TYR A 21 -10.02 -9.31 -8.36
N GLN A 22 -10.94 -9.68 -9.25
CA GLN A 22 -12.39 -9.77 -8.98
C GLN A 22 -12.93 -8.44 -8.42
N SER A 23 -12.71 -7.34 -9.14
CA SER A 23 -12.97 -5.97 -8.67
C SER A 23 -14.08 -5.25 -9.46
N ALA A 24 -14.93 -5.99 -10.18
CA ALA A 24 -15.94 -5.41 -11.08
C ALA A 24 -16.90 -4.44 -10.36
N SER A 25 -17.16 -4.64 -9.06
CA SER A 25 -18.08 -3.81 -8.29
C SER A 25 -17.52 -2.43 -7.92
N THR A 26 -16.20 -2.22 -7.96
CA THR A 26 -15.56 -0.99 -7.43
C THR A 26 -14.66 -0.29 -8.44
N ILE A 27 -14.08 -1.04 -9.39
CA ILE A 27 -13.05 -0.53 -10.29
C ILE A 27 -13.54 0.60 -11.21
N ASP A 28 -14.82 0.61 -11.59
CA ASP A 28 -15.40 1.64 -12.46
C ASP A 28 -15.29 3.03 -11.81
N GLU A 29 -15.77 3.14 -10.58
CA GLU A 29 -15.72 4.39 -9.80
C GLU A 29 -14.28 4.78 -9.45
N CYS A 30 -13.44 3.84 -9.07
CA CYS A 30 -12.02 4.08 -8.79
C CYS A 30 -11.32 4.71 -10.00
N LEU A 31 -11.48 4.13 -11.19
CA LEU A 31 -10.85 4.65 -12.42
C LEU A 31 -11.47 5.98 -12.87
N ARG A 32 -12.78 6.17 -12.70
CA ARG A 32 -13.42 7.45 -12.99
C ARG A 32 -12.77 8.56 -12.17
N ARG A 33 -12.63 8.38 -10.85
CA ARG A 33 -12.01 9.35 -9.94
C ARG A 33 -10.53 9.59 -10.24
N LEU A 34 -9.77 8.55 -10.56
CA LEU A 34 -8.36 8.68 -10.94
C LEU A 34 -8.17 9.48 -12.24
N ARG A 35 -9.10 9.36 -13.19
CA ARG A 35 -9.08 10.14 -14.44
C ARG A 35 -9.37 11.62 -14.21
N GLU A 36 -10.09 11.96 -13.15
CA GLU A 36 -10.37 13.35 -12.73
C GLU A 36 -9.21 13.95 -11.90
N ALA A 37 -8.30 13.14 -11.39
CA ALA A 37 -7.17 13.61 -10.58
C ALA A 37 -6.12 14.36 -11.46
N GLU A 38 -5.90 15.65 -11.18
CA GLU A 38 -5.10 16.55 -12.01
C GLU A 38 -3.61 16.17 -12.09
N CYS A 39 -3.04 15.65 -11.00
CA CYS A 39 -1.63 15.30 -10.94
C CYS A 39 -1.30 13.92 -11.52
N VAL A 40 -2.30 13.12 -11.91
CA VAL A 40 -2.09 11.76 -12.44
C VAL A 40 -1.76 11.83 -13.93
N SER A 41 -0.49 11.55 -14.24
CA SER A 41 0.01 11.52 -15.62
C SER A 41 -0.24 10.18 -16.32
N THR A 42 -0.30 9.10 -15.55
CA THR A 42 -0.37 7.72 -16.05
C THR A 42 -1.15 6.85 -15.08
N ILE A 43 -2.08 6.04 -15.60
CA ILE A 43 -2.83 5.03 -14.84
C ILE A 43 -2.48 3.67 -15.40
N ARG A 44 -1.88 2.82 -14.59
CA ARG A 44 -1.51 1.42 -14.92
C ARG A 44 -2.41 0.48 -14.14
N VAL A 45 -3.30 -0.20 -14.82
CA VAL A 45 -4.13 -1.26 -14.24
C VAL A 45 -3.46 -2.59 -14.48
N VAL A 46 -3.19 -3.36 -13.44
CA VAL A 46 -2.64 -4.71 -13.55
C VAL A 46 -3.66 -5.70 -13.02
N ASP A 47 -4.25 -6.46 -13.92
CA ASP A 47 -5.28 -7.44 -13.59
C ASP A 47 -4.67 -8.81 -13.36
N ASN A 48 -4.94 -9.37 -12.18
CA ASN A 48 -4.43 -10.66 -11.74
C ASN A 48 -5.42 -11.80 -12.07
N ASN A 49 -5.83 -11.88 -13.33
CA ASN A 49 -6.73 -12.93 -13.85
C ASN A 49 -8.14 -12.87 -13.25
N SER A 50 -8.80 -11.72 -13.37
CA SER A 50 -10.21 -11.55 -13.00
C SER A 50 -11.14 -12.23 -14.02
N THR A 51 -12.25 -12.79 -13.53
CA THR A 51 -13.28 -13.48 -14.33
C THR A 51 -14.69 -12.88 -14.14
N ASP A 52 -14.82 -11.80 -13.39
CA ASP A 52 -16.09 -11.17 -12.96
C ASP A 52 -16.51 -9.94 -13.80
N GLY A 53 -15.88 -9.73 -14.95
CA GLY A 53 -16.13 -8.54 -15.78
C GLY A 53 -15.24 -7.34 -15.50
N THR A 54 -14.32 -7.39 -14.52
CA THR A 54 -13.34 -6.34 -14.23
C THR A 54 -12.65 -5.83 -15.49
N MET A 55 -12.12 -6.74 -16.33
CA MET A 55 -11.38 -6.36 -17.53
C MET A 55 -12.22 -5.64 -18.59
N ALA A 56 -13.50 -5.96 -18.72
CA ALA A 56 -14.39 -5.23 -19.64
C ALA A 56 -14.56 -3.76 -19.20
N ILE A 57 -14.60 -3.50 -17.90
CA ILE A 57 -14.66 -2.14 -17.34
C ILE A 57 -13.34 -1.42 -17.61
N VAL A 58 -12.20 -2.05 -17.31
CA VAL A 58 -10.86 -1.47 -17.53
C VAL A 58 -10.66 -1.09 -19.01
N GLN A 59 -11.06 -1.94 -19.93
CA GLN A 59 -10.97 -1.70 -21.38
C GLN A 59 -11.80 -0.49 -21.81
N ARG A 60 -13.00 -0.29 -21.25
CA ARG A 60 -13.82 0.92 -21.51
C ARG A 60 -13.09 2.20 -21.08
N HIS A 61 -12.47 2.19 -19.89
CA HIS A 61 -11.70 3.34 -19.42
C HIS A 61 -10.45 3.59 -20.29
N ALA A 62 -9.76 2.54 -20.71
CA ALA A 62 -8.60 2.65 -21.60
C ALA A 62 -8.95 3.20 -22.98
N ALA A 63 -10.13 2.86 -23.51
CA ALA A 63 -10.63 3.40 -24.76
C ALA A 63 -11.02 4.91 -24.64
N ALA A 64 -11.45 5.36 -23.45
CA ALA A 64 -11.90 6.73 -23.18
C ALA A 64 -10.77 7.67 -22.74
N ASP A 65 -9.66 7.16 -22.20
CA ASP A 65 -8.55 7.97 -21.70
C ASP A 65 -7.20 7.27 -21.96
N ARG A 66 -6.36 7.86 -22.80
CA ARG A 66 -5.04 7.33 -23.19
C ARG A 66 -4.05 7.15 -22.03
N ARG A 67 -4.29 7.79 -20.88
CA ARG A 67 -3.48 7.63 -19.68
C ARG A 67 -3.70 6.25 -19.04
N VAL A 68 -4.89 5.66 -19.25
CA VAL A 68 -5.25 4.34 -18.75
C VAL A 68 -4.68 3.28 -19.68
N ARG A 69 -3.78 2.46 -19.16
CA ARG A 69 -3.25 1.27 -19.85
C ARG A 69 -3.28 0.10 -18.89
N PHE A 70 -3.35 -1.11 -19.42
CA PHE A 70 -3.48 -2.29 -18.57
C PHE A 70 -2.55 -3.44 -18.97
N ILE A 71 -2.27 -4.28 -17.99
CA ILE A 71 -1.61 -5.58 -18.13
C ILE A 71 -2.61 -6.63 -17.63
N ALA A 72 -2.85 -7.68 -18.40
CA ALA A 72 -3.64 -8.83 -17.98
C ALA A 72 -2.70 -10.00 -17.70
N ASN A 73 -2.56 -10.37 -16.45
CA ASN A 73 -1.76 -11.51 -16.03
C ASN A 73 -2.53 -12.82 -16.30
N PRO A 74 -1.86 -13.90 -16.75
CA PRO A 74 -2.50 -15.19 -17.00
C PRO A 74 -2.89 -15.91 -15.69
N ASP A 75 -2.35 -15.48 -14.58
CA ASP A 75 -2.60 -16.00 -13.23
C ASP A 75 -2.60 -14.85 -12.20
N ASN A 76 -2.69 -15.19 -10.90
CA ASN A 76 -2.56 -14.20 -9.83
C ASN A 76 -1.18 -14.32 -9.16
N PRO A 77 -0.15 -13.57 -9.60
CA PRO A 77 1.19 -13.64 -9.01
C PRO A 77 1.26 -12.96 -7.62
N GLY A 78 0.27 -12.18 -7.24
CA GLY A 78 0.20 -11.42 -6.00
C GLY A 78 0.29 -9.91 -6.21
N PHE A 79 -0.01 -9.16 -5.13
CA PHE A 79 -0.10 -7.71 -5.17
C PHE A 79 1.24 -7.05 -5.50
N GLY A 80 2.31 -7.44 -4.78
CA GLY A 80 3.63 -6.82 -4.96
C GLY A 80 4.20 -6.99 -6.37
N VAL A 81 4.07 -8.19 -6.95
CA VAL A 81 4.50 -8.46 -8.34
C VAL A 81 3.74 -7.56 -9.31
N ALA A 82 2.41 -7.48 -9.17
CA ALA A 82 1.58 -6.66 -10.04
C ALA A 82 1.91 -5.15 -9.92
N CYS A 83 2.19 -4.65 -8.69
CA CYS A 83 2.66 -3.28 -8.50
C CYS A 83 3.98 -3.03 -9.24
N ASN A 84 4.95 -3.94 -9.11
CA ASN A 84 6.24 -3.84 -9.81
C ASN A 84 6.06 -3.81 -11.34
N GLN A 85 5.19 -4.67 -11.88
CA GLN A 85 4.84 -4.67 -13.31
C GLN A 85 4.24 -3.33 -13.75
N GLY A 86 3.31 -2.78 -12.96
CA GLY A 86 2.65 -1.51 -13.25
C GLY A 86 3.63 -0.34 -13.31
N VAL A 87 4.54 -0.24 -12.33
CA VAL A 87 5.59 0.81 -12.31
C VAL A 87 6.56 0.65 -13.48
N ALA A 88 7.03 -0.56 -13.73
CA ALA A 88 7.95 -0.84 -14.85
C ALA A 88 7.33 -0.48 -16.20
N ALA A 89 6.05 -0.80 -16.40
CA ALA A 89 5.31 -0.51 -17.64
C ALA A 89 5.00 0.99 -17.84
N ALA A 90 5.18 1.84 -16.83
CA ALA A 90 4.98 3.28 -16.97
C ALA A 90 6.07 3.96 -17.82
N GLY A 91 7.24 3.33 -17.95
CA GLY A 91 8.36 3.89 -18.72
C GLY A 91 8.96 5.14 -18.07
N ALA A 92 9.95 5.75 -18.73
CA ALA A 92 10.65 6.93 -18.20
C ALA A 92 9.77 8.18 -18.11
N GLU A 93 8.76 8.30 -18.98
CA GLU A 93 7.89 9.48 -19.07
C GLU A 93 6.67 9.44 -18.14
N GLY A 94 6.55 8.39 -17.32
CA GLY A 94 5.34 8.15 -16.52
C GLY A 94 5.11 9.12 -15.36
N GLY A 95 6.16 9.79 -14.86
CA GLY A 95 6.11 10.71 -13.72
C GLY A 95 7.16 10.41 -12.66
N ASP A 96 7.37 11.38 -11.75
CA ASP A 96 8.40 11.33 -10.70
C ASP A 96 7.89 10.68 -9.39
N TRP A 97 6.59 10.45 -9.30
CA TRP A 97 5.95 9.83 -8.15
C TRP A 97 5.17 8.59 -8.55
N VAL A 98 5.11 7.64 -7.65
CA VAL A 98 4.31 6.42 -7.79
C VAL A 98 3.27 6.36 -6.69
N ALA A 99 2.03 6.02 -7.06
CA ALA A 99 0.93 5.77 -6.14
C ALA A 99 0.41 4.35 -6.37
N MET A 100 0.50 3.48 -5.37
CA MET A 100 -0.19 2.19 -5.33
C MET A 100 -1.57 2.44 -4.77
N ILE A 101 -2.61 2.00 -5.48
CA ILE A 101 -4.00 2.32 -5.17
C ILE A 101 -4.84 1.06 -5.32
N ASN A 102 -5.54 0.68 -4.25
CA ASN A 102 -6.49 -0.42 -4.31
C ASN A 102 -7.70 -0.07 -5.19
N PRO A 103 -8.30 -1.03 -5.89
CA PRO A 103 -9.41 -0.81 -6.81
C PRO A 103 -10.74 -0.46 -6.11
N ASP A 104 -10.78 -0.49 -4.79
CA ASP A 104 -11.92 -0.17 -3.92
C ASP A 104 -11.71 1.13 -3.12
N LEU A 105 -10.76 1.99 -3.54
CA LEU A 105 -10.55 3.32 -2.99
C LEU A 105 -11.30 4.39 -3.78
N MET A 106 -11.96 5.29 -3.05
CA MET A 106 -12.70 6.43 -3.60
C MET A 106 -11.94 7.72 -3.31
N LEU A 107 -10.98 8.05 -4.19
CA LEU A 107 -10.18 9.27 -4.06
C LEU A 107 -10.97 10.50 -4.56
N GLU A 108 -10.83 11.62 -3.84
CA GLU A 108 -11.27 12.92 -4.37
C GLU A 108 -10.22 13.47 -5.36
N PRO A 109 -10.61 14.29 -6.36
CA PRO A 109 -9.70 14.77 -7.41
C PRO A 109 -8.42 15.42 -6.88
N GLY A 110 -8.50 16.16 -5.78
CA GLY A 110 -7.37 16.84 -5.13
C GLY A 110 -6.55 16.00 -4.15
N THR A 111 -6.95 14.76 -3.85
CA THR A 111 -6.30 13.95 -2.78
C THR A 111 -4.81 13.77 -3.01
N LEU A 112 -4.41 13.26 -4.17
CA LEU A 112 -2.98 13.01 -4.46
C LEU A 112 -2.19 14.31 -4.57
N ALA A 113 -2.77 15.36 -5.15
CA ALA A 113 -2.13 16.67 -5.24
C ALA A 113 -1.89 17.29 -3.86
N GLY A 114 -2.85 17.17 -2.94
CA GLY A 114 -2.69 17.58 -1.54
C GLY A 114 -1.61 16.79 -0.81
N MET A 115 -1.54 15.48 -0.99
CA MET A 115 -0.48 14.65 -0.40
C MET A 115 0.90 15.05 -0.94
N LEU A 116 1.04 15.33 -2.23
CA LEU A 116 2.27 15.83 -2.84
C LEU A 116 2.69 17.19 -2.26
N ALA A 117 1.74 18.10 -2.08
CA ALA A 117 2.00 19.42 -1.48
C ALA A 117 2.54 19.26 -0.05
N LEU A 118 1.90 18.46 0.78
CA LEU A 118 2.34 18.16 2.14
C LEU A 118 3.74 17.52 2.18
N ALA A 119 4.03 16.59 1.26
CA ALA A 119 5.34 15.96 1.18
C ALA A 119 6.44 16.99 0.87
N ARG A 120 6.19 17.90 -0.06
CA ARG A 120 7.13 18.95 -0.46
C ARG A 120 7.32 20.00 0.65
N GLU A 121 6.24 20.41 1.28
CA GLU A 121 6.29 21.38 2.38
C GLU A 121 7.08 20.85 3.58
N ALA A 122 6.83 19.60 3.99
CA ALA A 122 7.43 19.04 5.20
C ALA A 122 8.86 18.49 4.99
N TYR A 123 9.18 17.98 3.79
CA TYR A 123 10.41 17.20 3.54
C TYR A 123 11.17 17.64 2.30
N GLY A 124 10.66 18.61 1.54
CA GLY A 124 11.37 19.20 0.39
C GLY A 124 12.37 20.23 0.87
N SER A 125 13.59 20.22 0.32
CA SER A 125 14.53 21.33 0.53
C SER A 125 14.26 22.44 -0.47
N ALA A 126 14.29 23.69 -0.03
CA ALA A 126 14.10 24.85 -0.90
C ALA A 126 15.24 24.92 -1.93
N GLY A 127 14.91 24.72 -3.20
CA GLY A 127 15.88 24.75 -4.31
C GLY A 127 16.46 23.41 -4.73
N ASP A 128 16.16 22.30 -4.03
CA ASP A 128 16.65 20.98 -4.41
C ASP A 128 15.84 20.35 -5.53
N SER A 129 16.55 19.87 -6.55
CA SER A 129 16.01 19.00 -7.60
C SER A 129 15.78 17.56 -7.13
N VAL A 130 16.15 17.23 -5.87
CA VAL A 130 16.06 15.89 -5.30
C VAL A 130 14.69 15.71 -4.63
N PRO A 131 13.92 14.70 -5.03
CA PRO A 131 12.65 14.40 -4.38
C PRO A 131 12.82 14.06 -2.89
N PRO A 132 11.87 14.44 -2.02
CA PRO A 132 11.94 14.13 -0.60
C PRO A 132 11.94 12.61 -0.36
N ARG A 133 12.69 12.15 0.64
CA ARG A 133 12.69 10.72 1.01
C ARG A 133 11.51 10.41 1.93
N VAL A 134 10.35 10.20 1.33
CA VAL A 134 9.10 10.01 2.07
C VAL A 134 8.22 8.95 1.40
N LEU A 135 7.47 8.20 2.21
CA LEU A 135 6.39 7.32 1.79
C LEU A 135 5.14 7.72 2.59
N LEU A 136 4.11 8.16 1.90
CA LEU A 136 2.86 8.60 2.50
C LEU A 136 1.76 7.57 2.30
N GLY A 137 0.93 7.38 3.34
CA GLY A 137 -0.39 6.77 3.26
C GLY A 137 -1.48 7.82 3.46
N ALA A 138 -2.74 7.44 3.17
CA ALA A 138 -3.92 8.26 3.44
C ALA A 138 -4.59 7.89 4.76
N ASP A 139 -5.42 8.80 5.28
CA ASP A 139 -6.37 8.53 6.37
C ASP A 139 -7.56 7.73 5.81
N LEU A 140 -7.47 6.41 5.88
CA LEU A 140 -8.50 5.53 5.33
C LEU A 140 -9.71 5.49 6.25
N VAL A 141 -10.91 5.59 5.67
CA VAL A 141 -12.20 5.47 6.37
C VAL A 141 -13.09 4.47 5.64
N ASP A 142 -14.03 3.86 6.34
CA ASP A 142 -15.09 3.08 5.72
C ASP A 142 -16.27 3.97 5.25
N GLU A 143 -17.36 3.36 4.77
CA GLU A 143 -18.56 4.05 4.28
C GLU A 143 -19.27 4.88 5.37
N ASP A 144 -19.11 4.49 6.64
CA ASP A 144 -19.65 5.20 7.81
C ASP A 144 -18.69 6.28 8.34
N GLY A 145 -17.55 6.48 7.70
CA GLY A 145 -16.50 7.45 8.10
C GLY A 145 -15.64 6.96 9.27
N VAL A 146 -15.73 5.69 9.67
CA VAL A 146 -14.91 5.10 10.72
C VAL A 146 -13.51 4.84 10.20
N ARG A 147 -12.49 5.34 10.92
CA ARG A 147 -11.09 5.21 10.53
C ARG A 147 -10.60 3.76 10.55
N ASP A 148 -9.88 3.39 9.49
CA ASP A 148 -9.23 2.11 9.39
C ASP A 148 -8.00 2.02 10.31
N PRO A 149 -7.98 1.15 11.31
CA PRO A 149 -6.81 0.95 12.15
C PRO A 149 -5.58 0.42 11.38
N ALA A 150 -5.78 -0.12 10.17
CA ALA A 150 -4.67 -0.56 9.31
C ALA A 150 -3.97 0.61 8.58
N ALA A 151 -4.56 1.82 8.56
CA ALA A 151 -3.94 2.99 7.93
C ALA A 151 -2.65 3.42 8.64
N ARG A 152 -2.58 3.24 9.97
CA ARG A 152 -1.46 3.66 10.83
C ARG A 152 -0.98 2.49 11.67
N ARG A 153 0.22 1.99 11.39
CA ARG A 153 0.71 0.78 12.04
C ARG A 153 2.14 0.91 12.58
N ARG A 154 2.39 0.13 13.64
CA ARG A 154 3.72 -0.25 14.08
C ARG A 154 4.20 -1.49 13.36
N ASP A 155 5.49 -1.75 13.43
CA ASP A 155 6.05 -3.05 13.05
C ASP A 155 5.51 -4.16 13.96
N PRO A 156 5.46 -5.41 13.48
CA PRO A 156 5.12 -6.55 14.32
C PRO A 156 6.10 -6.68 15.49
N ASP A 157 5.60 -6.70 16.71
CA ASP A 157 6.39 -6.96 17.93
C ASP A 157 6.38 -8.45 18.26
N PHE A 158 7.29 -9.21 17.65
CA PHE A 158 7.39 -10.65 17.90
C PHE A 158 7.85 -10.99 19.33
N GLY A 159 8.63 -10.10 19.98
CA GLY A 159 9.06 -10.28 21.36
C GLY A 159 7.88 -10.16 22.33
N GLY A 160 7.10 -9.08 22.21
CA GLY A 160 5.89 -8.87 23.01
C GLY A 160 4.83 -9.95 22.77
N MET A 161 4.67 -10.39 21.51
CA MET A 161 3.76 -11.49 21.17
C MET A 161 4.17 -12.82 21.85
N LEU A 162 5.47 -13.14 21.87
CA LEU A 162 5.99 -14.35 22.53
C LEU A 162 5.84 -14.24 24.04
N PHE A 163 6.15 -13.10 24.65
CA PHE A 163 6.00 -12.86 26.07
C PHE A 163 4.53 -13.01 26.54
N ALA A 164 3.59 -12.48 25.77
CA ALA A 164 2.17 -12.62 26.06
C ALA A 164 1.70 -14.08 26.05
N LEU A 165 2.25 -14.94 25.16
CA LEU A 165 1.95 -16.37 25.12
C LEU A 165 2.48 -17.13 26.35
N LEU A 166 3.57 -16.67 26.94
CA LEU A 166 4.18 -17.27 28.14
C LEU A 166 3.50 -16.80 29.45
N GLY A 167 2.34 -16.13 29.36
CA GLY A 167 1.60 -15.66 30.54
C GLY A 167 2.04 -14.29 31.07
N GLY A 168 2.92 -13.60 30.37
CA GLY A 168 3.51 -12.30 30.76
C GLY A 168 2.59 -11.08 30.60
N GLY A 169 1.28 -11.23 30.68
CA GLY A 169 0.33 -10.13 30.49
C GLY A 169 0.24 -9.65 29.04
N SER A 170 -0.77 -8.86 28.70
CA SER A 170 -0.93 -8.30 27.34
C SER A 170 -0.01 -7.10 27.14
N THR A 171 1.28 -7.34 26.89
CA THR A 171 2.20 -6.32 26.38
C THR A 171 2.25 -6.33 24.85
N ALA A 172 1.48 -7.23 24.19
CA ALA A 172 1.33 -7.19 22.74
C ALA A 172 0.75 -5.84 22.35
N THR A 173 1.62 -4.89 22.07
CA THR A 173 1.26 -3.57 21.57
C THR A 173 0.43 -3.76 20.32
N ALA A 174 -0.80 -3.29 20.32
CA ALA A 174 -1.63 -3.32 19.12
C ALA A 174 -0.83 -2.67 17.98
N MET A 175 -0.80 -3.33 16.80
CA MET A 175 -0.07 -2.76 15.66
C MET A 175 -0.64 -1.40 15.24
N ALA A 176 -1.92 -1.15 15.49
CA ALA A 176 -2.57 0.11 15.19
C ALA A 176 -2.04 1.25 16.06
N ILE A 177 -1.82 2.40 15.43
CA ILE A 177 -1.46 3.67 16.06
C ILE A 177 -2.71 4.55 16.04
N ALA A 178 -3.02 5.19 17.18
CA ALA A 178 -4.14 6.13 17.26
C ALA A 178 -3.90 7.34 16.33
N PRO A 179 -4.95 7.84 15.65
CA PRO A 179 -4.84 9.08 14.88
C PRO A 179 -4.46 10.28 15.78
N ASP A 180 -3.62 11.16 15.23
CA ASP A 180 -3.27 12.43 15.82
C ASP A 180 -3.59 13.56 14.83
N ASP A 181 -4.79 14.12 14.94
CA ASP A 181 -5.28 15.15 14.02
C ASP A 181 -4.59 16.52 14.20
N SER A 182 -3.72 16.68 15.21
CA SER A 182 -2.92 17.90 15.39
C SER A 182 -1.78 18.00 14.36
N GLN A 183 -1.43 16.90 13.69
CA GLN A 183 -0.35 16.83 12.71
C GLN A 183 -0.92 16.65 11.30
N PRO A 184 -0.59 17.49 10.31
CA PRO A 184 -0.97 17.25 8.92
C PRO A 184 -0.32 15.98 8.34
N LEU A 185 0.92 15.67 8.76
CA LEU A 185 1.62 14.41 8.48
C LEU A 185 1.96 13.73 9.80
N GLN A 186 1.29 12.63 10.09
CA GLN A 186 1.54 11.83 11.28
C GLN A 186 2.59 10.75 11.00
N PRO A 187 3.81 10.83 11.61
CA PRO A 187 4.82 9.80 11.44
C PRO A 187 4.35 8.46 12.02
N VAL A 188 4.57 7.39 11.26
CA VAL A 188 4.22 6.01 11.63
C VAL A 188 5.32 5.04 11.20
N GLN A 189 5.25 3.77 11.63
CA GLN A 189 6.22 2.79 11.15
C GLN A 189 5.80 2.13 9.84
N ALA A 190 4.50 2.01 9.60
CA ALA A 190 3.98 1.50 8.34
C ALA A 190 2.59 2.06 8.05
N VAL A 191 2.31 2.26 6.77
CA VAL A 191 1.00 2.63 6.23
C VAL A 191 0.35 1.43 5.55
N SER A 192 -0.94 1.52 5.23
CA SER A 192 -1.65 0.49 4.48
C SER A 192 -1.24 0.45 3.02
N GLY A 193 -1.08 -0.75 2.47
CA GLY A 193 -0.88 -0.97 1.04
C GLY A 193 -2.05 -0.52 0.16
N ALA A 194 -3.20 -0.17 0.77
CA ALA A 194 -4.36 0.31 0.02
C ALA A 194 -4.08 1.64 -0.71
N LEU A 195 -3.35 2.57 -0.07
CA LEU A 195 -2.80 3.76 -0.71
C LEU A 195 -1.40 4.04 -0.20
N MET A 196 -0.42 4.00 -1.10
CA MET A 196 0.98 4.33 -0.82
C MET A 196 1.47 5.29 -1.91
N LEU A 197 1.92 6.49 -1.52
CA LEU A 197 2.48 7.51 -2.42
C LEU A 197 3.93 7.79 -2.04
N MET A 198 4.86 7.69 -3.00
CA MET A 198 6.28 7.93 -2.77
C MET A 198 6.98 8.39 -4.05
N PRO A 199 8.15 9.04 -3.95
CA PRO A 199 8.99 9.31 -5.12
C PRO A 199 9.35 8.02 -5.84
N ARG A 200 9.28 8.05 -7.17
CA ARG A 200 9.65 6.92 -8.03
C ARG A 200 11.08 6.49 -7.81
N ALA A 201 12.00 7.44 -7.68
CA ALA A 201 13.41 7.16 -7.42
C ALA A 201 13.61 6.35 -6.13
N LEU A 202 12.86 6.67 -5.06
CA LEU A 202 12.90 5.89 -3.83
C LEU A 202 12.34 4.48 -4.04
N TYR A 203 11.22 4.33 -4.77
CA TYR A 203 10.66 3.02 -5.09
C TYR A 203 11.66 2.13 -5.85
N GLU A 204 12.33 2.70 -6.85
CA GLU A 204 13.33 2.00 -7.67
C GLU A 204 14.59 1.65 -6.86
N GLU A 205 15.08 2.56 -6.02
CA GLU A 205 16.20 2.31 -5.09
C GLU A 205 15.92 1.14 -4.15
N LEU A 206 14.68 1.04 -3.66
CA LEU A 206 14.24 -0.07 -2.80
C LEU A 206 14.06 -1.38 -3.57
N GLY A 207 14.11 -1.37 -4.91
CA GLY A 207 13.81 -2.53 -5.74
C GLY A 207 12.32 -2.88 -5.79
N GLY A 208 11.43 -1.92 -5.52
CA GLY A 208 9.99 -2.13 -5.47
C GLY A 208 9.51 -3.01 -4.32
N PHE A 209 8.37 -3.67 -4.48
CA PHE A 209 7.89 -4.68 -3.54
C PHE A 209 8.72 -5.96 -3.61
N ASP A 210 8.92 -6.61 -2.46
CA ASP A 210 9.51 -7.95 -2.40
C ASP A 210 8.48 -8.98 -2.91
N GLU A 211 8.76 -9.57 -4.07
CA GLU A 211 7.88 -10.52 -4.77
C GLU A 211 7.69 -11.86 -4.03
N GLY A 212 8.45 -12.10 -2.98
CA GLY A 212 8.28 -13.27 -2.11
C GLY A 212 7.05 -13.19 -1.21
N TYR A 213 6.40 -12.02 -1.10
CA TYR A 213 5.08 -11.87 -0.47
C TYR A 213 4.00 -12.02 -1.55
N ARG A 214 3.08 -12.96 -1.36
CA ARG A 214 1.97 -13.14 -2.28
C ARG A 214 0.77 -12.26 -1.93
N LEU A 215 0.52 -12.10 -0.63
CA LEU A 215 -0.58 -11.32 -0.09
C LEU A 215 -0.30 -11.04 1.39
N HIS A 216 -0.47 -9.80 1.83
CA HIS A 216 -0.19 -9.28 3.17
C HIS A 216 1.29 -9.27 3.61
N ALA A 217 1.65 -8.28 4.39
CA ALA A 217 2.96 -7.95 4.90
C ALA A 217 3.98 -7.41 3.86
N GLU A 218 3.65 -7.36 2.58
CA GLU A 218 4.45 -6.69 1.55
C GLU A 218 4.56 -5.18 1.81
N ASP A 219 3.49 -4.57 2.29
CA ASP A 219 3.44 -3.16 2.68
C ASP A 219 4.30 -2.86 3.93
N LEU A 220 4.26 -3.74 4.94
CA LEU A 220 5.14 -3.67 6.10
C LEU A 220 6.62 -3.79 5.71
N ASP A 221 6.94 -4.72 4.81
CA ASP A 221 8.30 -4.92 4.28
C ASP A 221 8.79 -3.67 3.56
N LEU A 222 7.99 -3.11 2.63
CA LEU A 222 8.35 -1.91 1.89
C LEU A 222 8.57 -0.72 2.82
N CYS A 223 7.66 -0.49 3.78
CA CYS A 223 7.80 0.57 4.78
C CYS A 223 9.07 0.40 5.63
N ARG A 224 9.39 -0.84 6.06
CA ARG A 224 10.60 -1.12 6.84
C ARG A 224 11.86 -0.85 6.02
N ARG A 225 11.92 -1.30 4.77
CA ARG A 225 13.06 -1.02 3.87
C ARG A 225 13.22 0.47 3.60
N ALA A 226 12.11 1.19 3.39
CA ALA A 226 12.14 2.63 3.17
C ALA A 226 12.73 3.37 4.39
N ARG A 227 12.32 3.00 5.62
CA ARG A 227 12.89 3.58 6.85
C ARG A 227 14.37 3.24 7.02
N LEU A 228 14.79 2.02 6.71
CA LEU A 228 16.19 1.62 6.75
C LEU A 228 17.04 2.36 5.71
N ALA A 229 16.45 2.79 4.62
CA ALA A 229 17.05 3.67 3.61
C ALA A 229 16.94 5.17 3.96
N GLY A 230 16.50 5.52 5.18
CA GLY A 230 16.43 6.91 5.66
C GLY A 230 15.17 7.67 5.23
N ALA A 231 14.13 7.00 4.71
CA ALA A 231 12.86 7.65 4.38
C ALA A 231 11.95 7.79 5.60
N VAL A 232 11.15 8.86 5.62
CA VAL A 232 10.06 9.04 6.58
C VAL A 232 8.81 8.35 6.07
N ILE A 233 8.10 7.62 6.96
CA ILE A 233 6.79 7.05 6.69
C ILE A 233 5.76 7.85 7.47
N ALA A 234 4.74 8.37 6.80
CA ALA A 234 3.70 9.16 7.45
C ALA A 234 2.31 8.95 6.83
N VAL A 235 1.29 9.19 7.61
CA VAL A 235 -0.09 9.31 7.12
C VAL A 235 -0.42 10.79 6.93
N ALA A 236 -0.91 11.13 5.75
CA ALA A 236 -1.46 12.46 5.45
C ALA A 236 -2.89 12.54 6.02
N ASN A 237 -3.04 13.13 7.20
CA ASN A 237 -4.33 13.21 7.91
C ASN A 237 -5.42 13.97 7.15
N PRO A 238 -5.12 15.07 6.39
CA PRO A 238 -6.11 15.72 5.54
C PRO A 238 -6.57 14.89 4.34
N ALA A 239 -5.78 13.90 3.91
CA ALA A 239 -6.12 13.01 2.80
C ALA A 239 -7.04 11.88 3.30
N ARG A 240 -8.30 12.22 3.60
CA ARG A 240 -9.30 11.23 4.02
C ARG A 240 -9.86 10.52 2.79
N VAL A 241 -9.68 9.19 2.73
CA VAL A 241 -10.06 8.38 1.56
C VAL A 241 -10.96 7.24 2.00
N MET A 242 -12.13 7.13 1.36
CA MET A 242 -13.06 6.03 1.60
C MET A 242 -12.52 4.74 0.96
N HIS A 243 -12.52 3.67 1.75
CA HIS A 243 -12.09 2.33 1.38
C HIS A 243 -13.27 1.36 1.50
N VAL A 244 -13.89 1.03 0.38
CA VAL A 244 -15.04 0.10 0.31
C VAL A 244 -14.53 -1.33 0.49
N ARG A 245 -14.38 -1.76 1.73
CA ARG A 245 -13.71 -3.01 2.10
C ARG A 245 -14.46 -4.27 1.71
N GLY A 246 -13.72 -5.30 1.36
CA GLY A 246 -14.15 -6.68 1.51
C GLY A 246 -14.59 -7.40 0.25
N VAL A 247 -14.38 -6.85 -0.93
CA VAL A 247 -14.80 -7.50 -2.18
C VAL A 247 -13.93 -8.71 -2.50
N SER A 248 -12.61 -8.59 -2.44
CA SER A 248 -11.69 -9.64 -2.91
C SER A 248 -11.25 -10.65 -1.84
N SER A 249 -11.29 -10.30 -0.53
CA SER A 249 -10.71 -11.13 0.53
C SER A 249 -11.71 -12.09 1.21
N ARG A 250 -13.02 -11.81 1.14
CA ARG A 250 -14.04 -12.60 1.85
C ARG A 250 -14.23 -14.00 1.27
N SER A 251 -13.94 -14.22 0.00
CA SER A 251 -14.21 -15.49 -0.69
C SER A 251 -13.22 -16.63 -0.37
N ARG A 252 -12.04 -16.33 0.19
CA ARG A 252 -10.97 -17.30 0.41
C ARG A 252 -10.28 -17.16 1.79
N PRO A 253 -11.00 -17.32 2.90
CA PRO A 253 -10.48 -17.02 4.24
C PRO A 253 -9.23 -17.85 4.61
N VAL A 254 -9.18 -19.13 4.25
CA VAL A 254 -8.02 -20.00 4.51
C VAL A 254 -6.79 -19.52 3.74
N PHE A 255 -6.93 -19.18 2.46
CA PHE A 255 -5.86 -18.67 1.62
C PHE A 255 -5.31 -17.33 2.16
N VAL A 256 -6.19 -16.44 2.59
CA VAL A 256 -5.81 -15.15 3.18
C VAL A 256 -5.02 -15.36 4.47
N GLU A 257 -5.52 -16.18 5.40
CA GLU A 257 -4.84 -16.45 6.67
C GLU A 257 -3.51 -17.19 6.48
N TRP A 258 -3.43 -18.12 5.54
CA TRP A 258 -2.16 -18.77 5.17
C TRP A 258 -1.10 -17.75 4.73
N ASN A 259 -1.47 -16.84 3.82
CA ASN A 259 -0.53 -15.84 3.33
C ASN A 259 -0.14 -14.80 4.38
N LYS A 260 -1.06 -14.41 5.30
CA LYS A 260 -0.72 -13.57 6.45
C LYS A 260 0.36 -14.22 7.33
N HIS A 261 0.18 -15.49 7.69
CA HIS A 261 1.14 -16.21 8.55
C HIS A 261 2.48 -16.43 7.82
N ARG A 262 2.44 -16.80 6.54
CA ARG A 262 3.64 -16.91 5.70
C ARG A 262 4.36 -15.56 5.55
N GLY A 263 3.61 -14.48 5.34
CA GLY A 263 4.13 -13.12 5.24
C GLY A 263 4.81 -12.67 6.54
N LEU A 264 4.17 -12.87 7.70
CA LEU A 264 4.78 -12.58 8.99
C LEU A 264 6.05 -13.40 9.23
N GLY A 265 6.06 -14.68 8.87
CA GLY A 265 7.26 -15.51 8.96
C GLY A 265 8.39 -15.04 8.05
N ARG A 266 8.07 -14.55 6.82
CA ARG A 266 9.05 -13.94 5.92
C ARG A 266 9.60 -12.64 6.49
N TYR A 267 8.73 -11.76 6.99
CA TYR A 267 9.10 -10.51 7.64
C TYR A 267 10.04 -10.76 8.83
N PHE A 268 9.67 -11.66 9.74
CA PHE A 268 10.50 -12.06 10.88
C PHE A 268 11.87 -12.55 10.42
N ARG A 269 11.91 -13.46 9.45
CA ARG A 269 13.16 -14.02 8.90
C ARG A 269 14.09 -12.94 8.37
N ARG A 270 13.53 -11.95 7.69
CA ARG A 270 14.31 -10.89 7.04
C ARG A 270 14.86 -9.87 8.03
N PHE A 271 14.04 -9.41 8.97
CA PHE A 271 14.37 -8.25 9.79
C PHE A 271 14.74 -8.53 11.24
N GLU A 272 14.22 -9.62 11.83
CA GLU A 272 14.37 -9.90 13.25
C GLU A 272 15.24 -11.15 13.53
N ALA A 273 15.04 -12.21 12.75
CA ALA A 273 15.72 -13.47 12.97
C ALA A 273 17.27 -13.37 12.96
N PRO A 274 17.92 -12.53 12.11
CA PRO A 274 19.39 -12.44 12.10
C PRO A 274 20.00 -12.08 13.47
N THR A 275 19.30 -11.28 14.27
CA THR A 275 19.75 -10.81 15.60
C THR A 275 19.30 -11.70 16.76
N ARG A 276 18.53 -12.77 16.51
CA ARG A 276 17.95 -13.64 17.54
C ARG A 276 18.64 -14.99 17.60
N SER A 277 18.71 -15.57 18.81
CA SER A 277 19.22 -16.94 19.02
C SER A 277 18.30 -17.97 18.38
N LEU A 278 18.83 -19.16 18.07
CA LEU A 278 18.08 -20.24 17.45
C LEU A 278 16.82 -20.65 18.23
N PRO A 279 16.84 -20.82 19.57
CA PRO A 279 15.62 -21.13 20.33
C PRO A 279 14.53 -20.06 20.17
N VAL A 280 14.89 -18.77 20.18
CA VAL A 280 13.95 -17.66 19.99
C VAL A 280 13.36 -17.70 18.58
N ARG A 281 14.17 -17.96 17.55
CA ARG A 281 13.67 -18.12 16.17
C ARG A 281 12.64 -19.23 16.06
N LEU A 282 12.93 -20.40 16.63
CA LEU A 282 12.02 -21.55 16.62
C LEU A 282 10.72 -21.23 17.37
N ALA A 283 10.82 -20.59 18.56
CA ALA A 283 9.66 -20.18 19.35
C ALA A 283 8.75 -19.20 18.59
N VAL A 284 9.31 -18.20 17.90
CA VAL A 284 8.52 -17.25 17.10
C VAL A 284 7.84 -17.93 15.92
N TYR A 285 8.53 -18.83 15.20
CA TYR A 285 7.88 -19.60 14.13
C TYR A 285 6.76 -20.49 14.66
N ALA A 286 7.00 -21.20 15.76
CA ALA A 286 5.97 -22.01 16.42
C ALA A 286 4.75 -21.14 16.82
N MET A 287 5.00 -19.98 17.40
CA MET A 287 3.95 -19.01 17.76
C MET A 287 3.13 -18.55 16.55
N ILE A 288 3.78 -18.15 15.46
CA ILE A 288 3.10 -17.71 14.24
C ILE A 288 2.15 -18.82 13.77
N TRP A 289 2.65 -20.05 13.63
CA TRP A 289 1.86 -21.15 13.07
C TRP A 289 0.86 -21.76 14.04
N ALA A 290 1.09 -21.71 15.36
CA ALA A 290 0.11 -22.16 16.36
C ALA A 290 -1.18 -21.31 16.34
N ARG A 291 -1.09 -20.05 15.92
CA ARG A 291 -2.27 -19.17 15.78
C ARG A 291 -3.09 -19.43 14.52
N PHE A 292 -2.52 -20.11 13.53
CA PHE A 292 -3.16 -20.29 12.22
C PHE A 292 -4.53 -21.01 12.32
N PRO A 293 -4.70 -22.16 13.00
CA PRO A 293 -5.99 -22.83 13.08
C PRO A 293 -7.10 -21.94 13.68
N ILE A 294 -6.75 -21.17 14.72
CA ILE A 294 -7.69 -20.28 15.42
C ILE A 294 -8.06 -19.12 14.48
N ALA A 295 -7.10 -18.56 13.78
CA ALA A 295 -7.34 -17.46 12.83
C ALA A 295 -8.26 -17.90 11.68
N VAL A 296 -8.02 -19.11 11.13
CA VAL A 296 -8.86 -19.71 10.09
C VAL A 296 -10.28 -19.93 10.58
N ALA A 297 -10.45 -20.54 11.76
CA ALA A 297 -11.79 -20.78 12.34
C ALA A 297 -12.59 -19.47 12.50
N ARG A 298 -11.93 -18.42 13.03
CA ARG A 298 -12.54 -17.09 13.18
C ARG A 298 -12.87 -16.43 11.83
N ALA A 299 -11.99 -16.60 10.83
CA ALA A 299 -12.20 -16.03 9.50
C ALA A 299 -13.38 -16.71 8.77
N ILE A 300 -13.49 -18.03 8.88
CA ILE A 300 -14.64 -18.79 8.33
C ILE A 300 -15.95 -18.38 9.04
N GLY A 301 -15.93 -18.22 10.37
CA GLY A 301 -17.11 -17.76 11.13
C GLY A 301 -17.62 -16.40 10.65
N ARG A 302 -16.71 -15.43 10.44
CA ARG A 302 -17.07 -14.10 9.91
C ARG A 302 -17.51 -14.08 8.45
N ALA A 303 -17.12 -15.06 7.65
CA ALA A 303 -17.55 -15.15 6.25
C ALA A 303 -18.96 -15.77 6.09
N ARG A 304 -19.50 -16.40 7.14
CA ARG A 304 -20.82 -17.07 7.15
C ARG A 304 -21.92 -16.27 7.82
N GLY A 305 -21.58 -15.27 8.61
CA GLY A 305 -22.50 -14.32 9.24
C GLY A 305 -22.52 -12.98 8.50
#